data_3386cc77eef62bbe856d48d0f81d6728
#
_entry.id   3386cc77eef62bbe856d48d0f81d6728
#
_cell.length_a   1.000
_cell.length_b   1.000
_cell.length_c   1.000
_cell.angle_alpha   90.00
_cell.angle_beta   90.00
_cell.angle_gamma   90.00
#
_symmetry.space_group_name_H-M   'P 1'
#
loop_
_entity.id
_entity.type
_entity.pdbx_description
1 polymer ?
#
loop_
_entity_poly.entity_id
_entity_poly.type
_entity_poly.pdbx_seq_one_letter_code
_entity_poly.pdbx_strand_id
1 'polypeptide(L)'
;MSAIGDRDAAAIAFLMPPSLSPVAEGGKKMYIIAGLGNPTAQYRGTRHNVGFEVIDYLADKYNIDVTTKKFKGLIGTGAIEGQKVVLVKPQTFMNLSGECIQEVMNYYKTDISDLIVVYDDINLEPGQLRVRGKGSAGGHNGMKNIILHCNSQDFPRVRVGIGAKPPKMDLADFVLSHFQGEEKKAMEDGYKEAADAVCSLMNNGLEATMNHYNQKKTK
;
A
#
# COMPACT_ATOMS: atom_id res chain seq x y z
N MET A 1 -73.24 17.14 2.27
CA MET A 1 -72.91 15.86 2.92
C MET A 1 -71.63 15.38 2.27
N SER A 2 -70.69 15.49 2.92
CA SER A 2 -69.80 14.88 3.85
C SER A 2 -68.39 14.79 3.25
N ALA A 3 -67.50 15.58 3.79
CA ALA A 3 -66.05 15.56 3.61
C ALA A 3 -65.45 14.35 4.30
N ILE A 4 -64.42 13.78 3.74
CA ILE A 4 -63.33 13.04 4.41
C ILE A 4 -62.21 13.06 3.38
N GLY A 5 -61.02 13.65 3.51
CA GLY A 5 -60.18 13.77 4.70
C GLY A 5 -58.84 13.32 4.23
N ASP A 6 -58.04 14.30 3.73
CA ASP A 6 -56.59 14.14 3.48
C ASP A 6 -55.90 13.83 4.81
N ARG A 7 -55.16 12.75 4.87
CA ARG A 7 -54.21 12.51 5.96
C ARG A 7 -52.87 12.00 5.40
N ASP A 8 -51.96 12.92 5.41
CA ASP A 8 -50.58 12.72 5.85
C ASP A 8 -49.82 11.47 5.38
N ALA A 9 -49.19 11.60 4.26
CA ALA A 9 -47.96 10.88 3.97
C ALA A 9 -46.80 11.57 4.74
N ALA A 10 -46.75 11.34 6.03
CA ALA A 10 -45.61 11.75 6.82
C ALA A 10 -44.39 10.93 6.40
N ALA A 11 -43.40 11.63 5.90
CA ALA A 11 -42.08 11.14 5.58
C ALA A 11 -41.46 10.45 6.82
N ILE A 12 -41.35 9.12 6.78
CA ILE A 12 -40.51 8.37 7.72
C ILE A 12 -39.08 8.58 7.25
N ALA A 13 -38.46 9.67 7.73
CA ALA A 13 -37.04 9.82 7.74
C ALA A 13 -36.46 8.74 8.67
N PHE A 14 -35.93 7.69 8.08
CA PHE A 14 -35.19 6.66 8.80
C PHE A 14 -33.90 7.32 9.31
N LEU A 15 -33.94 7.78 10.57
CA LEU A 15 -32.74 8.16 11.30
C LEU A 15 -31.91 6.90 11.48
N MET A 16 -30.89 6.73 10.64
CA MET A 16 -29.83 5.78 10.94
C MET A 16 -29.07 6.31 12.17
N PRO A 17 -28.94 5.53 13.25
CA PRO A 17 -28.09 5.92 14.33
C PRO A 17 -26.63 6.02 13.84
N PRO A 18 -25.83 6.96 14.38
CA PRO A 18 -24.41 7.02 14.04
C PRO A 18 -23.81 5.64 14.31
N SER A 19 -23.11 5.07 13.34
CA SER A 19 -22.42 3.81 13.48
C SER A 19 -21.46 3.93 14.68
N LEU A 20 -21.85 3.34 15.79
CA LEU A 20 -20.94 2.98 16.87
C LEU A 20 -19.97 1.95 16.27
N SER A 21 -18.87 2.42 15.72
CA SER A 21 -17.70 1.58 15.52
C SER A 21 -17.38 0.98 16.87
N PRO A 22 -17.31 -0.34 17.02
CA PRO A 22 -16.83 -0.92 18.26
C PRO A 22 -15.38 -0.44 18.44
N VAL A 23 -15.17 0.51 19.33
CA VAL A 23 -13.85 0.79 19.88
C VAL A 23 -13.43 -0.52 20.53
N ALA A 24 -12.57 -1.25 19.87
CA ALA A 24 -11.99 -2.47 20.40
C ALA A 24 -11.14 -2.07 21.61
N GLU A 25 -11.69 -2.27 22.79
CA GLU A 25 -10.95 -2.18 24.03
C GLU A 25 -9.72 -3.10 23.92
N GLY A 26 -8.51 -2.53 23.90
CA GLY A 26 -7.26 -3.22 24.21
C GLY A 26 -6.65 -4.13 23.13
N GLY A 27 -7.18 -4.21 21.91
CA GLY A 27 -6.56 -4.96 20.81
C GLY A 27 -5.38 -4.21 20.20
N LYS A 28 -4.14 -4.76 20.26
CA LYS A 28 -3.00 -4.18 19.54
C LYS A 28 -3.38 -4.01 18.07
N LYS A 29 -3.20 -2.79 17.55
CA LYS A 29 -3.41 -2.40 16.15
C LYS A 29 -2.69 -3.37 15.21
N MET A 30 -3.35 -3.78 14.12
CA MET A 30 -2.77 -4.67 13.10
C MET A 30 -2.53 -3.85 11.83
N TYR A 31 -1.28 -3.77 11.38
CA TYR A 31 -0.94 -3.12 10.13
C TYR A 31 -0.87 -4.11 8.98
N ILE A 32 -1.38 -3.73 7.82
CA ILE A 32 -1.17 -4.45 6.56
C ILE A 32 -0.13 -3.71 5.76
N ILE A 33 1.00 -4.36 5.48
CA ILE A 33 2.08 -3.80 4.68
C ILE A 33 2.11 -4.55 3.35
N ALA A 34 1.67 -3.90 2.29
CA ALA A 34 1.56 -4.47 0.96
C ALA A 34 2.63 -3.92 0.02
N GLY A 35 3.50 -4.77 -0.46
CA GLY A 35 4.42 -4.45 -1.54
C GLY A 35 3.82 -4.83 -2.87
N LEU A 36 3.83 -3.91 -3.85
CA LEU A 36 3.31 -4.19 -5.18
C LEU A 36 4.39 -4.77 -6.10
N GLY A 37 3.98 -5.69 -6.95
CA GLY A 37 4.82 -6.38 -7.92
C GLY A 37 4.00 -7.36 -8.76
N ASN A 38 4.62 -7.89 -9.81
CA ASN A 38 4.06 -8.98 -10.59
C ASN A 38 4.62 -10.32 -10.11
N PRO A 39 3.78 -11.36 -9.98
CA PRO A 39 4.26 -12.72 -9.66
C PRO A 39 5.08 -13.27 -10.81
N THR A 40 5.72 -14.40 -10.60
CA THR A 40 6.57 -15.16 -11.51
C THR A 40 8.02 -14.68 -11.59
N ALA A 41 8.91 -15.63 -11.88
CA ALA A 41 10.36 -15.41 -11.85
C ALA A 41 10.85 -14.38 -12.88
N GLN A 42 10.14 -14.23 -14.00
CA GLN A 42 10.52 -13.29 -15.08
C GLN A 42 10.46 -11.82 -14.66
N TYR A 43 9.66 -11.48 -13.63
CA TYR A 43 9.52 -10.11 -13.14
C TYR A 43 10.38 -9.82 -11.90
N ARG A 44 11.10 -10.81 -11.38
CA ARG A 44 11.95 -10.61 -10.20
C ARG A 44 13.03 -9.58 -10.50
N GLY A 45 13.19 -8.59 -9.60
CA GLY A 45 14.18 -7.53 -9.74
C GLY A 45 13.88 -6.50 -10.82
N THR A 46 12.69 -6.53 -11.43
CA THR A 46 12.26 -5.45 -12.34
C THR A 46 11.86 -4.19 -11.55
N ARG A 47 11.84 -3.06 -12.22
CA ARG A 47 11.47 -1.76 -11.63
C ARG A 47 10.07 -1.79 -11.03
N HIS A 48 9.15 -2.53 -11.64
CA HIS A 48 7.76 -2.65 -11.15
C HIS A 48 7.60 -3.56 -9.92
N ASN A 49 8.66 -4.29 -9.54
CA ASN A 49 8.66 -5.21 -8.41
C ASN A 49 9.33 -4.65 -7.15
N VAL A 50 9.69 -3.37 -7.11
CA VAL A 50 10.34 -2.77 -5.94
C VAL A 50 9.54 -2.93 -4.65
N GLY A 51 8.20 -2.97 -4.73
CA GLY A 51 7.37 -3.26 -3.56
C GLY A 51 7.62 -4.65 -2.99
N PHE A 52 7.78 -5.67 -3.84
CA PHE A 52 8.13 -7.03 -3.40
C PHE A 52 9.49 -7.08 -2.74
N GLU A 53 10.50 -6.39 -3.31
CA GLU A 53 11.85 -6.32 -2.73
C GLU A 53 11.85 -5.71 -1.32
N VAL A 54 11.04 -4.67 -1.10
CA VAL A 54 10.90 -4.06 0.25
C VAL A 54 10.22 -5.02 1.22
N ILE A 55 9.20 -5.78 0.79
CA ILE A 55 8.58 -6.82 1.63
C ILE A 55 9.58 -7.92 1.96
N ASP A 56 10.38 -8.38 0.99
CA ASP A 56 11.40 -9.40 1.22
C ASP A 56 12.48 -8.88 2.19
N TYR A 57 12.91 -7.62 2.07
CA TYR A 57 13.82 -7.01 3.02
C TYR A 57 13.24 -6.95 4.45
N LEU A 58 11.95 -6.56 4.61
CA LEU A 58 11.29 -6.57 5.92
C LEU A 58 11.16 -7.99 6.48
N ALA A 59 10.81 -8.96 5.63
CA ALA A 59 10.68 -10.37 5.97
C ALA A 59 11.99 -10.92 6.55
N ASP A 60 13.10 -10.68 5.84
CA ASP A 60 14.44 -11.12 6.26
C ASP A 60 14.88 -10.42 7.57
N LYS A 61 14.73 -9.09 7.64
CA LYS A 61 15.14 -8.29 8.79
C LYS A 61 14.43 -8.67 10.08
N TYR A 62 13.15 -9.03 10.01
CA TYR A 62 12.31 -9.34 11.18
C TYR A 62 11.92 -10.82 11.32
N ASN A 63 12.51 -11.71 10.53
CA ASN A 63 12.25 -13.15 10.52
C ASN A 63 10.76 -13.49 10.36
N ILE A 64 10.10 -12.85 9.39
CA ILE A 64 8.71 -13.09 9.03
C ILE A 64 8.66 -13.90 7.74
N ASP A 65 8.17 -15.12 7.81
CA ASP A 65 8.03 -15.99 6.63
C ASP A 65 6.83 -15.57 5.77
N VAL A 66 7.07 -15.06 4.55
CA VAL A 66 6.05 -14.58 3.60
C VAL A 66 5.80 -15.63 2.51
N THR A 67 5.40 -16.84 2.93
CA THR A 67 5.21 -18.01 2.05
C THR A 67 3.78 -18.55 2.04
N THR A 68 2.93 -18.13 2.97
CA THR A 68 1.55 -18.62 3.05
C THR A 68 0.73 -18.12 1.87
N LYS A 69 0.28 -19.03 1.02
CA LYS A 69 -0.62 -18.73 -0.11
C LYS A 69 -2.06 -18.56 0.37
N LYS A 70 -2.52 -17.32 0.47
CA LYS A 70 -3.89 -16.98 0.88
C LYS A 70 -4.30 -15.63 0.31
N PHE A 71 -5.60 -15.37 0.17
CA PHE A 71 -6.12 -14.10 -0.31
C PHE A 71 -5.52 -13.63 -1.65
N LYS A 72 -5.30 -14.53 -2.58
CA LYS A 72 -4.62 -14.25 -3.86
C LYS A 72 -3.22 -13.62 -3.69
N GLY A 73 -2.54 -13.90 -2.56
CA GLY A 73 -1.24 -13.34 -2.21
C GLY A 73 -0.34 -14.33 -1.49
N LEU A 74 0.93 -13.95 -1.33
CA LEU A 74 1.85 -14.52 -0.34
C LEU A 74 1.77 -13.65 0.90
N ILE A 75 1.51 -14.29 2.05
CA ILE A 75 1.24 -13.63 3.33
C ILE A 75 2.23 -14.11 4.37
N GLY A 76 2.75 -13.19 5.17
CA GLY A 76 3.49 -13.45 6.39
C GLY A 76 2.93 -12.63 7.55
N THR A 77 2.71 -13.26 8.68
CA THR A 77 2.25 -12.55 9.90
C THR A 77 3.36 -12.54 10.94
N GLY A 78 3.53 -11.41 11.62
CA GLY A 78 4.58 -11.28 12.63
C GLY A 78 4.46 -9.99 13.42
N ALA A 79 5.60 -9.58 13.98
CA ALA A 79 5.73 -8.31 14.68
C ALA A 79 6.97 -7.56 14.20
N ILE A 80 6.81 -6.27 13.95
CA ILE A 80 7.88 -5.35 13.60
C ILE A 80 7.90 -4.25 14.66
N GLU A 81 9.00 -4.14 15.41
CA GLU A 81 9.19 -3.13 16.47
C GLU A 81 8.01 -3.08 17.46
N GLY A 82 7.45 -4.23 17.82
CA GLY A 82 6.32 -4.36 18.74
C GLY A 82 4.93 -4.16 18.14
N GLN A 83 4.83 -3.75 16.87
CA GLN A 83 3.57 -3.65 16.13
C GLN A 83 3.23 -4.98 15.46
N LYS A 84 1.95 -5.40 15.52
CA LYS A 84 1.48 -6.56 14.77
C LYS A 84 1.36 -6.21 13.29
N VAL A 85 1.91 -7.06 12.41
CA VAL A 85 1.91 -6.82 10.97
C VAL A 85 1.47 -8.04 10.17
N VAL A 86 0.91 -7.75 9.01
CA VAL A 86 0.73 -8.71 7.91
C VAL A 86 1.51 -8.18 6.73
N LEU A 87 2.57 -8.88 6.33
CA LEU A 87 3.32 -8.61 5.11
C LEU A 87 2.60 -9.28 3.94
N VAL A 88 2.39 -8.57 2.85
CA VAL A 88 1.59 -9.03 1.71
C VAL A 88 2.32 -8.78 0.40
N LYS A 89 2.50 -9.84 -0.39
CA LYS A 89 2.89 -9.77 -1.81
C LYS A 89 1.74 -10.29 -2.65
N PRO A 90 0.90 -9.44 -3.29
CA PRO A 90 -0.17 -9.89 -4.17
C PRO A 90 0.35 -10.84 -5.25
N GLN A 91 -0.31 -11.96 -5.44
CA GLN A 91 0.03 -12.93 -6.51
C GLN A 91 -0.91 -12.79 -7.71
N THR A 92 -1.72 -11.76 -7.73
CA THR A 92 -2.39 -11.23 -8.90
C THR A 92 -1.37 -10.48 -9.76
N PHE A 93 -1.68 -10.23 -11.04
CA PHE A 93 -0.88 -9.26 -11.78
C PHE A 93 -1.15 -7.85 -11.24
N MET A 94 -0.23 -6.91 -11.52
CA MET A 94 -0.23 -5.56 -10.99
C MET A 94 -1.61 -4.87 -11.06
N ASN A 95 -2.29 -4.97 -12.19
CA ASN A 95 -3.61 -4.36 -12.42
C ASN A 95 -4.76 -4.99 -11.61
N LEU A 96 -4.52 -6.06 -10.86
CA LEU A 96 -5.50 -6.75 -10.01
C LEU A 96 -5.07 -6.78 -8.53
N SER A 97 -4.07 -5.99 -8.14
CA SER A 97 -3.54 -5.98 -6.77
C SER A 97 -4.59 -5.67 -5.70
N GLY A 98 -5.60 -4.86 -6.03
CA GLY A 98 -6.67 -4.49 -5.11
C GLY A 98 -7.53 -5.66 -4.66
N GLU A 99 -7.70 -6.70 -5.50
CA GLU A 99 -8.45 -7.90 -5.12
C GLU A 99 -7.81 -8.61 -3.91
N CYS A 100 -6.47 -8.76 -3.94
CA CYS A 100 -5.73 -9.34 -2.83
C CYS A 100 -5.85 -8.46 -1.58
N ILE A 101 -5.61 -7.17 -1.71
CA ILE A 101 -5.61 -6.23 -0.58
C ILE A 101 -6.98 -6.19 0.10
N GLN A 102 -8.07 -6.14 -0.67
CA GLN A 102 -9.42 -6.14 -0.13
C GLN A 102 -9.73 -7.41 0.66
N GLU A 103 -9.33 -8.60 0.14
CA GLU A 103 -9.53 -9.87 0.84
C GLU A 103 -8.75 -9.91 2.17
N VAL A 104 -7.50 -9.42 2.18
CA VAL A 104 -6.66 -9.34 3.39
C VAL A 104 -7.29 -8.40 4.41
N MET A 105 -7.68 -7.18 4.01
CA MET A 105 -8.30 -6.20 4.89
C MET A 105 -9.60 -6.71 5.51
N ASN A 106 -10.46 -7.34 4.69
CA ASN A 106 -11.72 -7.92 5.16
C ASN A 106 -11.50 -9.03 6.19
N TYR A 107 -10.51 -9.89 5.96
CA TYR A 107 -10.20 -11.00 6.89
C TYR A 107 -9.67 -10.50 8.23
N TYR A 108 -8.72 -9.57 8.22
CA TYR A 108 -8.12 -9.03 9.45
C TYR A 108 -8.96 -7.90 10.08
N LYS A 109 -10.03 -7.48 9.42
CA LYS A 109 -10.92 -6.36 9.84
C LYS A 109 -10.12 -5.10 10.14
N THR A 110 -9.20 -4.75 9.23
CA THR A 110 -8.26 -3.65 9.39
C THR A 110 -8.82 -2.39 8.73
N ASP A 111 -8.68 -1.26 9.39
CA ASP A 111 -9.03 0.04 8.82
C ASP A 111 -8.10 0.41 7.66
N ILE A 112 -8.61 1.20 6.71
CA ILE A 112 -7.83 1.66 5.56
C ILE A 112 -6.61 2.51 5.97
N SER A 113 -6.68 3.21 7.10
CA SER A 113 -5.57 3.98 7.68
C SER A 113 -4.40 3.11 8.17
N ASP A 114 -4.62 1.81 8.32
CA ASP A 114 -3.62 0.84 8.77
C ASP A 114 -3.03 0.03 7.61
N LEU A 115 -3.48 0.31 6.38
CA LEU A 115 -2.89 -0.19 5.15
C LEU A 115 -1.71 0.71 4.76
N ILE A 116 -0.51 0.13 4.61
CA ILE A 116 0.67 0.80 4.06
C ILE A 116 1.02 0.12 2.74
N VAL A 117 1.03 0.88 1.64
CA VAL A 117 1.35 0.35 0.31
C VAL A 117 2.71 0.85 -0.15
N VAL A 118 3.58 -0.07 -0.58
CA VAL A 118 4.90 0.22 -1.15
C VAL A 118 4.89 -0.09 -2.65
N TYR A 119 5.30 0.88 -3.48
CA TYR A 119 5.27 0.74 -4.95
C TYR A 119 6.24 1.69 -5.66
N ASP A 120 6.48 1.45 -6.93
CA ASP A 120 7.39 2.20 -7.79
C ASP A 120 6.85 3.58 -8.21
N ASP A 121 7.79 4.51 -8.45
CA ASP A 121 7.48 5.86 -8.93
C ASP A 121 8.50 6.33 -9.98
N ILE A 122 8.01 6.59 -11.19
CA ILE A 122 8.82 7.05 -12.32
C ILE A 122 9.23 8.54 -12.22
N ASN A 123 8.69 9.30 -11.28
CA ASN A 123 8.98 10.71 -11.11
C ASN A 123 10.03 10.99 -10.01
N LEU A 124 10.61 9.94 -9.46
CA LEU A 124 11.64 10.01 -8.43
C LEU A 124 12.91 9.32 -8.93
N GLU A 125 14.06 9.85 -8.56
CA GLU A 125 15.35 9.24 -8.86
C GLU A 125 15.45 7.83 -8.22
N PRO A 126 16.23 6.90 -8.80
CA PRO A 126 16.38 5.56 -8.26
C PRO A 126 16.76 5.57 -6.78
N GLY A 127 15.99 4.86 -5.95
CA GLY A 127 16.17 4.79 -4.50
C GLY A 127 15.66 5.99 -3.71
N GLN A 128 15.22 7.07 -4.35
CA GLN A 128 14.58 8.20 -3.67
C GLN A 128 13.19 7.82 -3.18
N LEU A 129 12.83 8.27 -1.97
CA LEU A 129 11.52 7.98 -1.39
C LEU A 129 10.57 9.19 -1.40
N ARG A 130 9.29 8.88 -1.42
CA ARG A 130 8.22 9.84 -1.17
C ARG A 130 7.09 9.17 -0.38
N VAL A 131 6.88 9.63 0.85
CA VAL A 131 5.78 9.17 1.72
C VAL A 131 4.57 10.08 1.55
N ARG A 132 3.37 9.51 1.45
CA ARG A 132 2.09 10.22 1.36
C ARG A 132 1.02 9.49 2.15
N GLY A 133 0.11 10.23 2.79
CA GLY A 133 -1.06 9.68 3.47
C GLY A 133 -2.27 9.52 2.56
N LYS A 134 -2.29 10.22 1.42
CA LYS A 134 -3.39 10.22 0.45
C LYS A 134 -2.92 10.59 -0.94
N GLY A 135 -3.73 10.31 -1.93
CA GLY A 135 -3.49 10.76 -3.32
C GLY A 135 -4.04 9.81 -4.37
N SER A 136 -4.13 10.29 -5.60
CA SER A 136 -4.54 9.50 -6.76
C SER A 136 -3.52 8.40 -7.10
N ALA A 137 -3.88 7.55 -8.05
CA ALA A 137 -3.00 6.48 -8.54
C ALA A 137 -1.77 6.97 -9.31
N GLY A 138 -1.75 8.21 -9.80
CA GLY A 138 -0.63 8.77 -10.56
C GLY A 138 -0.24 7.96 -11.81
N GLY A 139 -1.18 7.26 -12.43
CA GLY A 139 -0.93 6.38 -13.58
C GLY A 139 -0.52 4.95 -13.23
N HIS A 140 -0.26 4.65 -11.95
CA HIS A 140 0.16 3.31 -11.52
C HIS A 140 -1.02 2.35 -11.44
N ASN A 141 -1.05 1.30 -12.28
CA ASN A 141 -2.18 0.38 -12.42
C ASN A 141 -2.54 -0.35 -11.12
N GLY A 142 -1.56 -0.80 -10.33
CA GLY A 142 -1.81 -1.46 -9.04
C GLY A 142 -2.50 -0.51 -8.05
N MET A 143 -2.03 0.73 -7.96
CA MET A 143 -2.65 1.74 -7.10
C MET A 143 -4.07 2.09 -7.56
N LYS A 144 -4.31 2.17 -8.87
CA LYS A 144 -5.66 2.38 -9.43
C LYS A 144 -6.61 1.28 -8.99
N ASN A 145 -6.18 0.04 -9.05
CA ASN A 145 -6.99 -1.11 -8.66
C ASN A 145 -7.22 -1.17 -7.15
N ILE A 146 -6.21 -0.86 -6.31
CA ILE A 146 -6.38 -0.78 -4.84
C ILE A 146 -7.40 0.30 -4.48
N ILE A 147 -7.28 1.50 -5.03
CA ILE A 147 -8.22 2.61 -4.79
C ILE A 147 -9.65 2.21 -5.16
N LEU A 148 -9.81 1.50 -6.28
CA LEU A 148 -11.12 0.99 -6.71
C LEU A 148 -11.71 0.00 -5.71
N HIS A 149 -10.94 -1.00 -5.29
CA HIS A 149 -11.42 -2.07 -4.39
C HIS A 149 -11.62 -1.60 -2.95
N CYS A 150 -10.76 -0.70 -2.46
CA CYS A 150 -10.88 -0.15 -1.11
C CYS A 150 -11.83 1.05 -1.05
N ASN A 151 -12.30 1.55 -2.18
CA ASN A 151 -13.15 2.74 -2.31
C ASN A 151 -12.60 3.96 -1.54
N SER A 152 -11.26 4.09 -1.48
CA SER A 152 -10.58 5.16 -0.76
C SER A 152 -9.23 5.50 -1.38
N GLN A 153 -8.83 6.77 -1.26
CA GLN A 153 -7.49 7.25 -1.58
C GLN A 153 -6.70 7.65 -0.32
N ASP A 154 -7.32 7.51 0.86
CA ASP A 154 -6.79 7.98 2.14
C ASP A 154 -6.15 6.83 2.90
N PHE A 155 -4.93 6.45 2.47
CA PHE A 155 -4.09 5.47 3.15
C PHE A 155 -2.61 5.77 2.95
N PRO A 156 -1.76 5.43 3.94
CA PRO A 156 -0.32 5.59 3.88
C PRO A 156 0.32 4.82 2.71
N ARG A 157 1.26 5.48 2.04
CA ARG A 157 2.01 4.90 0.94
C ARG A 157 3.46 5.36 0.92
N VAL A 158 4.36 4.44 0.62
CA VAL A 158 5.78 4.67 0.38
C VAL A 158 6.04 4.48 -1.11
N ARG A 159 6.39 5.56 -1.79
CA ARG A 159 6.73 5.57 -3.21
C ARG A 159 8.25 5.45 -3.32
N VAL A 160 8.71 4.45 -4.06
CA VAL A 160 10.14 4.18 -4.28
C VAL A 160 10.49 4.59 -5.70
N GLY A 161 11.41 5.53 -5.84
CA GLY A 161 11.86 6.03 -7.14
C GLY A 161 12.54 4.94 -7.95
N ILE A 162 12.20 4.89 -9.24
CA ILE A 162 12.79 3.96 -10.21
C ILE A 162 13.45 4.68 -11.40
N GLY A 163 13.52 6.02 -11.34
CA GLY A 163 14.04 6.86 -12.40
C GLY A 163 13.02 7.22 -13.46
N ALA A 164 13.37 8.21 -14.26
CA ALA A 164 12.51 8.68 -15.34
C ALA A 164 12.59 7.74 -16.56
N LYS A 165 11.42 7.50 -17.17
CA LYS A 165 11.33 6.73 -18.40
C LYS A 165 12.08 7.45 -19.55
N PRO A 166 12.96 6.77 -20.28
CA PRO A 166 13.59 7.32 -21.49
C PRO A 166 12.53 7.79 -22.51
N PRO A 167 12.72 8.91 -23.22
CA PRO A 167 11.69 9.50 -24.09
C PRO A 167 11.13 8.55 -25.17
N LYS A 168 11.94 7.66 -25.69
CA LYS A 168 11.56 6.75 -26.79
C LYS A 168 11.12 5.35 -26.33
N MET A 169 11.17 5.06 -25.03
CA MET A 169 10.78 3.76 -24.47
C MET A 169 9.29 3.75 -24.13
N ASP A 170 8.61 2.64 -24.34
CA ASP A 170 7.27 2.44 -23.82
C ASP A 170 7.30 2.35 -22.28
N LEU A 171 6.22 2.81 -21.62
CA LEU A 171 6.17 2.80 -20.16
C LEU A 171 6.15 1.38 -19.59
N ALA A 172 5.43 0.47 -20.23
CA ALA A 172 5.38 -0.93 -19.81
C ALA A 172 6.76 -1.60 -19.93
N ASP A 173 7.46 -1.37 -21.02
CA ASP A 173 8.82 -1.88 -21.21
C ASP A 173 9.78 -1.32 -20.15
N PHE A 174 9.67 -0.04 -19.83
CA PHE A 174 10.51 0.60 -18.82
C PHE A 174 10.29 0.00 -17.44
N VAL A 175 9.05 -0.08 -16.95
CA VAL A 175 8.78 -0.60 -15.61
C VAL A 175 9.06 -2.10 -15.48
N LEU A 176 9.03 -2.84 -16.58
CA LEU A 176 9.39 -4.27 -16.62
C LEU A 176 10.88 -4.50 -16.86
N SER A 177 11.68 -3.45 -17.06
CA SER A 177 13.14 -3.57 -17.20
C SER A 177 13.82 -3.70 -15.83
N HIS A 178 15.08 -4.15 -15.85
CA HIS A 178 15.91 -4.30 -14.65
C HIS A 178 16.78 -3.07 -14.43
N PHE A 179 17.17 -2.86 -13.18
CA PHE A 179 18.18 -1.86 -12.82
C PHE A 179 19.57 -2.31 -13.27
N GLN A 180 20.42 -1.36 -13.68
CA GLN A 180 21.78 -1.63 -14.15
C GLN A 180 22.81 -0.71 -13.49
N GLY A 181 24.06 -1.16 -13.44
CA GLY A 181 25.18 -0.35 -12.96
C GLY A 181 24.94 0.26 -11.57
N GLU A 182 25.11 1.57 -11.46
CA GLU A 182 24.99 2.31 -10.21
C GLU A 182 23.54 2.35 -9.66
N GLU A 183 22.53 2.18 -10.53
CA GLU A 183 21.14 2.12 -10.08
C GLU A 183 20.91 0.96 -9.11
N LYS A 184 21.55 -0.19 -9.29
CA LYS A 184 21.39 -1.34 -8.38
C LYS A 184 21.74 -0.99 -6.95
N LYS A 185 22.89 -0.34 -6.74
CA LYS A 185 23.33 0.08 -5.42
C LYS A 185 22.38 1.12 -4.83
N ALA A 186 21.93 2.10 -5.61
CA ALA A 186 20.96 3.08 -5.18
C ALA A 186 19.64 2.43 -4.75
N MET A 187 19.22 1.35 -5.46
CA MET A 187 18.00 0.63 -5.12
C MET A 187 18.15 -0.23 -3.86
N GLU A 188 19.30 -0.88 -3.63
CA GLU A 188 19.58 -1.61 -2.39
C GLU A 188 19.46 -0.69 -1.15
N ASP A 189 20.05 0.50 -1.23
CA ASP A 189 19.92 1.53 -0.19
C ASP A 189 18.46 2.02 -0.09
N GLY A 190 17.78 2.20 -1.22
CA GLY A 190 16.39 2.61 -1.31
C GLY A 190 15.41 1.60 -0.69
N TYR A 191 15.62 0.30 -0.85
CA TYR A 191 14.80 -0.74 -0.23
C TYR A 191 14.92 -0.73 1.29
N LYS A 192 16.14 -0.58 1.80
CA LYS A 192 16.39 -0.43 3.25
C LYS A 192 15.69 0.79 3.80
N GLU A 193 15.87 1.94 3.15
CA GLU A 193 15.26 3.19 3.57
C GLU A 193 13.72 3.14 3.48
N ALA A 194 13.16 2.47 2.46
CA ALA A 194 11.71 2.25 2.35
C ALA A 194 11.17 1.37 3.49
N ALA A 195 11.90 0.32 3.87
CA ALA A 195 11.55 -0.51 5.02
C ALA A 195 11.60 0.30 6.33
N ASP A 196 12.61 1.15 6.52
CA ASP A 196 12.70 2.04 7.69
C ASP A 196 11.57 3.09 7.69
N ALA A 197 11.15 3.59 6.52
CA ALA A 197 10.00 4.48 6.39
C ALA A 197 8.67 3.78 6.76
N VAL A 198 8.51 2.51 6.42
CA VAL A 198 7.36 1.69 6.85
C VAL A 198 7.34 1.55 8.38
N CYS A 199 8.48 1.26 9.01
CA CYS A 199 8.59 1.21 10.48
C CYS A 199 8.25 2.56 11.12
N SER A 200 8.77 3.65 10.55
CA SER A 200 8.46 5.01 11.02
C SER A 200 6.98 5.36 10.91
N LEU A 201 6.29 4.96 9.83
CA LEU A 201 4.83 5.16 9.69
C LEU A 201 4.04 4.51 10.82
N MET A 202 4.45 3.32 11.25
CA MET A 202 3.78 2.57 12.33
C MET A 202 4.06 3.15 13.72
N ASN A 203 5.28 3.67 13.96
CA ASN A 203 5.72 4.09 15.29
C ASN A 203 5.65 5.60 15.53
N ASN A 204 5.97 6.41 14.52
CA ASN A 204 6.06 7.86 14.61
C ASN A 204 4.88 8.58 13.95
N GLY A 205 4.07 7.85 13.18
CA GLY A 205 2.95 8.39 12.42
C GLY A 205 3.34 9.07 11.11
N LEU A 206 2.30 9.47 10.36
CA LEU A 206 2.42 9.95 8.99
C LEU A 206 3.22 11.25 8.88
N GLU A 207 2.91 12.25 9.71
CA GLU A 207 3.50 13.59 9.60
C GLU A 207 5.00 13.57 9.87
N ALA A 208 5.43 12.94 10.96
CA ALA A 208 6.85 12.80 11.30
C ALA A 208 7.63 12.05 10.22
N THR A 209 7.04 10.96 9.69
CA THR A 209 7.65 10.18 8.62
C THR A 209 7.76 10.99 7.32
N MET A 210 6.71 11.73 6.95
CA MET A 210 6.76 12.60 5.77
C MET A 210 7.83 13.70 5.91
N ASN A 211 7.95 14.32 7.07
CA ASN A 211 8.95 15.36 7.34
C ASN A 211 10.38 14.81 7.22
N HIS A 212 10.60 13.56 7.62
CA HIS A 212 11.93 12.94 7.53
C HIS A 212 12.28 12.47 6.12
N TYR A 213 11.41 11.67 5.48
CA TYR A 213 11.73 10.98 4.22
C TYR A 213 11.43 11.79 2.94
N ASN A 214 10.65 12.87 3.02
CA ASN A 214 10.33 13.68 1.84
C ASN A 214 11.34 14.80 1.57
N GLN A 215 12.34 14.98 2.40
CA GLN A 215 13.38 15.97 2.19
C GLN A 215 14.20 15.61 0.94
N LYS A 216 14.57 16.62 0.15
CA LYS A 216 15.52 16.42 -0.94
C LYS A 216 16.86 16.06 -0.30
N LYS A 217 17.39 14.87 -0.61
CA LYS A 217 18.79 14.58 -0.29
C LYS A 217 19.64 15.53 -1.11
N THR A 218 20.25 16.51 -0.47
CA THR A 218 21.33 17.32 -1.09
C THR A 218 22.49 16.37 -1.36
N LYS A 219 22.83 16.20 -2.63
CA LYS A 219 24.03 15.47 -3.03
C LYS A 219 25.28 16.22 -2.62
#